data_ecf327a9809ba31981bedf28bc803339
#
_entry.id   ecf327a9809ba31981bedf28bc803339
#
_cell.length_a   1.000
_cell.length_b   1.000
_cell.length_c   1.000
_cell.angle_alpha   90.00
_cell.angle_beta   90.00
_cell.angle_gamma   90.00
#
_symmetry.space_group_name_H-M   'P 1'
#
loop_
_entity.id
_entity.type
_entity.pdbx_description
1 polymer ?
#
loop_
_entity_poly.entity_id
_entity_poly.type
_entity_poly.pdbx_seq_one_letter_code
_entity_poly.pdbx_strand_id
1 'polypeptide(L)'
;MVWVSKLQTKTALSTMEAEIVALAHCCRELFPVCDIVKEVGDILGLVTDDLSSMHVSVHEDNAGALVLAETIPPEFTPRSKYYAIKTVRFREEIQKRGVKLIKFDSMEQLGDIFTKGLPRAVFQYLRKCMMGW
;
A
#
# COMPACT_ATOMS: atom_id res chain seq x y z
N MET A 1 -9.20 -12.26 -2.84
CA MET A 1 -8.87 -11.18 -1.89
C MET A 1 -7.81 -11.71 -0.93
N VAL A 2 -6.74 -10.97 -0.72
CA VAL A 2 -5.68 -11.30 0.26
C VAL A 2 -5.68 -10.20 1.31
N TRP A 3 -5.65 -10.58 2.59
CA TRP A 3 -5.53 -9.63 3.70
C TRP A 3 -4.53 -10.16 4.73
N VAL A 4 -3.82 -9.27 5.38
CA VAL A 4 -2.83 -9.61 6.42
C VAL A 4 -3.04 -8.67 7.61
N SER A 5 -3.21 -9.26 8.79
CA SER A 5 -3.14 -8.54 10.06
C SER A 5 -2.01 -9.13 10.88
N LYS A 6 -1.00 -8.33 11.18
CA LYS A 6 0.21 -8.80 11.87
C LYS A 6 0.69 -7.75 12.86
N LEU A 7 1.01 -8.20 14.07
CA LEU A 7 1.67 -7.34 15.04
C LEU A 7 3.07 -6.95 14.53
N GLN A 8 3.39 -5.66 14.59
CA GLN A 8 4.73 -5.19 14.26
C GLN A 8 5.75 -5.73 15.27
N THR A 9 6.84 -6.28 14.77
CA THR A 9 7.94 -6.81 15.60
C THR A 9 8.90 -5.74 16.11
N LYS A 10 8.78 -4.51 15.59
CA LYS A 10 9.59 -3.36 15.99
C LYS A 10 8.69 -2.27 16.55
N THR A 11 9.11 -1.67 17.65
CA THR A 11 8.43 -0.51 18.22
C THR A 11 8.57 0.66 17.26
N ALA A 12 7.45 1.22 16.84
CA ALA A 12 7.42 2.47 16.10
C ALA A 12 7.45 3.65 17.07
N LEU A 13 8.26 4.66 16.77
CA LEU A 13 8.38 5.86 17.60
C LEU A 13 7.32 6.92 17.25
N SER A 14 6.57 6.70 16.19
CA SER A 14 5.48 7.58 15.76
C SER A 14 4.46 6.81 14.92
N THR A 15 3.24 7.35 14.80
CA THR A 15 2.21 6.80 13.90
C THR A 15 2.67 6.77 12.45
N MET A 16 3.34 7.83 11.99
CA MET A 16 3.92 7.90 10.65
C MET A 16 4.93 6.75 10.40
N GLU A 17 5.74 6.42 11.41
CA GLU A 17 6.67 5.29 11.29
C GLU A 17 5.94 3.96 11.19
N ALA A 18 4.90 3.77 11.99
CA ALA A 18 4.09 2.57 11.95
C ALA A 18 3.46 2.37 10.57
N GLU A 19 2.92 3.44 9.99
CA GLU A 19 2.31 3.41 8.65
C GLU A 19 3.33 3.15 7.54
N ILE A 20 4.51 3.76 7.59
CA ILE A 20 5.59 3.47 6.62
C ILE A 20 6.02 1.99 6.68
N VAL A 21 6.11 1.42 7.86
CA VAL A 21 6.44 -0.01 8.01
C VAL A 21 5.31 -0.88 7.45
N ALA A 22 4.05 -0.50 7.69
CA ALA A 22 2.88 -1.19 7.15
C ALA A 22 2.84 -1.09 5.63
N LEU A 23 3.08 0.11 5.06
CA LEU A 23 3.15 0.35 3.62
C LEU A 23 4.26 -0.49 2.96
N ALA A 24 5.45 -0.52 3.55
CA ALA A 24 6.56 -1.34 3.04
C ALA A 24 6.23 -2.85 3.09
N HIS A 25 5.46 -3.28 4.10
CA HIS A 25 4.98 -4.66 4.19
C HIS A 25 3.92 -4.95 3.12
N CYS A 26 2.96 -4.06 2.94
CA CYS A 26 1.94 -4.15 1.91
C CYS A 26 2.58 -4.30 0.52
N CYS A 27 3.53 -3.43 0.17
CA CYS A 27 4.23 -3.50 -1.11
C CYS A 27 4.96 -4.83 -1.31
N ARG A 28 5.56 -5.38 -0.26
CA ARG A 28 6.25 -6.68 -0.33
C ARG A 28 5.31 -7.84 -0.65
N GLU A 29 4.08 -7.80 -0.18
CA GLU A 29 3.06 -8.80 -0.49
C GLU A 29 2.39 -8.53 -1.86
N LEU A 30 2.24 -7.25 -2.22
CA LEU A 30 1.61 -6.82 -3.47
C LEU A 30 2.45 -7.18 -4.70
N PHE A 31 3.77 -6.95 -4.66
CA PHE A 31 4.62 -7.14 -5.84
C PHE A 31 4.60 -8.56 -6.39
N PRO A 32 4.71 -9.63 -5.59
CA PRO A 32 4.56 -11.00 -6.10
C PRO A 32 3.19 -11.27 -6.71
N VAL A 33 2.12 -10.69 -6.17
CA VAL A 33 0.77 -10.82 -6.75
C VAL A 33 0.71 -10.17 -8.13
N CYS A 34 1.30 -8.98 -8.28
CA CYS A 34 1.40 -8.32 -9.59
C CYS A 34 2.18 -9.17 -10.59
N ASP A 35 3.28 -9.79 -10.16
CA ASP A 35 4.08 -10.66 -11.04
C ASP A 35 3.29 -11.89 -11.48
N ILE A 36 2.55 -12.54 -10.58
CA ILE A 36 1.67 -13.67 -10.90
C ILE A 36 0.57 -13.25 -11.88
N VAL A 37 -0.11 -12.14 -11.63
CA VAL A 37 -1.17 -11.65 -12.52
C VAL A 37 -0.63 -11.37 -13.92
N LYS A 38 0.56 -10.79 -14.01
CA LYS A 38 1.23 -10.55 -15.28
C LYS A 38 1.56 -11.86 -16.00
N GLU A 39 2.17 -12.81 -15.31
CA GLU A 39 2.53 -14.12 -15.87
C GLU A 39 1.29 -14.88 -16.38
N VAL A 40 0.21 -14.87 -15.59
CA VAL A 40 -1.06 -15.49 -16.00
C VAL A 40 -1.64 -14.79 -17.24
N GLY A 41 -1.58 -13.46 -17.29
CA GLY A 41 -2.00 -12.67 -18.45
C GLY A 41 -1.21 -13.03 -19.70
N ASP A 42 0.10 -13.16 -19.58
CA ASP A 42 0.99 -13.56 -20.67
C ASP A 42 0.65 -14.97 -21.17
N ILE A 43 0.44 -15.94 -20.28
CA ILE A 43 0.08 -17.32 -20.61
C ILE A 43 -1.28 -17.39 -21.33
N LEU A 44 -2.24 -16.59 -20.90
CA LEU A 44 -3.58 -16.56 -21.49
C LEU A 44 -3.66 -15.76 -22.80
N GLY A 45 -2.54 -15.19 -23.26
CA GLY A 45 -2.52 -14.35 -24.46
C GLY A 45 -3.30 -13.04 -24.30
N LEU A 46 -3.55 -12.63 -23.05
CA LEU A 46 -4.22 -11.37 -22.72
C LEU A 46 -3.28 -10.17 -22.84
N VAL A 47 -2.09 -10.37 -23.41
CA VAL A 47 -1.11 -9.31 -23.70
C VAL A 47 -1.62 -8.51 -24.90
N THR A 48 -2.65 -7.74 -24.64
CA THR A 48 -2.99 -6.58 -25.46
C THR A 48 -2.33 -5.36 -24.82
N ASP A 49 -2.15 -4.28 -25.57
CA ASP A 49 -1.65 -3.01 -25.07
C ASP A 49 -2.38 -2.54 -23.78
N ASP A 50 -3.58 -3.03 -23.53
CA ASP A 50 -4.39 -2.78 -22.34
C ASP A 50 -3.88 -3.46 -21.06
N LEU A 51 -3.16 -4.59 -21.13
CA LEU A 51 -2.58 -5.26 -19.94
C LEU A 51 -1.17 -4.73 -19.60
N SER A 52 -0.51 -4.05 -20.53
CA SER A 52 0.67 -3.23 -20.22
C SER A 52 0.30 -2.06 -19.29
N SER A 53 -1.00 -1.77 -19.14
CA SER A 53 -1.60 -0.77 -18.27
C SER A 53 -2.26 -1.37 -17.01
N MET A 54 -1.71 -2.42 -16.41
CA MET A 54 -2.20 -2.86 -15.10
C MET A 54 -2.10 -1.70 -14.10
N HIS A 55 -3.26 -1.10 -13.80
CA HIS A 55 -3.33 0.01 -12.85
C HIS A 55 -3.31 -0.54 -11.44
N VAL A 56 -2.18 -0.40 -10.77
CA VAL A 56 -2.04 -0.78 -9.36
C VAL A 56 -2.01 0.49 -8.52
N SER A 57 -2.92 0.58 -7.56
CA SER A 57 -2.95 1.68 -6.60
C SER A 57 -2.87 1.15 -5.18
N VAL A 58 -2.11 1.84 -4.35
CA VAL A 58 -2.04 1.61 -2.91
C VAL A 58 -2.62 2.82 -2.21
N HIS A 59 -3.61 2.59 -1.37
CA HIS A 59 -4.32 3.64 -0.64
C HIS A 59 -3.72 3.80 0.75
N GLU A 60 -3.38 5.04 1.10
CA GLU A 60 -2.77 5.42 2.37
C GLU A 60 -3.49 6.62 2.95
N ASP A 61 -3.91 6.55 4.20
CA ASP A 61 -4.62 7.64 4.86
C ASP A 61 -3.67 8.61 5.61
N ASN A 62 -2.45 8.19 5.91
CA ASN A 62 -1.46 9.01 6.58
C ASN A 62 -0.66 9.89 5.60
N ALA A 63 -0.97 11.19 5.58
CA ALA A 63 -0.29 12.14 4.70
C ALA A 63 1.24 12.19 4.91
N GLY A 64 1.71 12.02 6.16
CA GLY A 64 3.15 12.00 6.48
C GLY A 64 3.85 10.77 5.89
N ALA A 65 3.17 9.62 5.89
CA ALA A 65 3.67 8.40 5.28
C ALA A 65 3.77 8.55 3.75
N LEU A 66 2.78 9.16 3.11
CA LEU A 66 2.80 9.46 1.67
C LEU A 66 3.96 10.38 1.30
N VAL A 67 4.08 11.52 1.98
CA VAL A 67 5.19 12.46 1.74
C VAL A 67 6.53 11.76 1.87
N LEU A 68 6.73 10.96 2.92
CA LEU A 68 7.98 10.24 3.11
C LEU A 68 8.19 9.14 2.06
N ALA A 69 7.13 8.49 1.59
CA ALA A 69 7.20 7.51 0.52
C ALA A 69 7.53 8.14 -0.85
N GLU A 70 7.18 9.40 -1.08
CA GLU A 70 7.44 10.13 -2.32
C GLU A 70 8.74 10.95 -2.29
N THR A 71 9.26 11.30 -1.08
CA THR A 71 10.48 12.11 -0.94
C THR A 71 11.71 11.36 -1.43
N ILE A 72 12.45 11.96 -2.33
CA ILE A 72 13.66 11.38 -2.94
C ILE A 72 14.89 11.74 -2.07
N PRO A 73 15.85 10.83 -1.84
CA PRO A 73 17.16 11.22 -1.28
C PRO A 73 17.82 12.32 -2.14
N PRO A 74 18.52 13.33 -1.58
CA PRO A 74 19.04 13.40 -0.21
C PRO A 74 18.20 14.20 0.81
N GLU A 75 16.95 14.51 0.53
CA GLU A 75 16.11 15.42 1.32
C GLU A 75 15.60 14.81 2.65
N PHE A 76 16.26 13.78 3.15
CA PHE A 76 15.90 13.20 4.43
C PHE A 76 16.32 14.05 5.61
N THR A 77 15.40 14.27 6.52
CA THR A 77 15.73 14.85 7.83
C THR A 77 16.55 13.86 8.67
N PRO A 78 17.34 14.32 9.66
CA PRO A 78 18.09 13.42 10.54
C PRO A 78 17.23 12.34 11.22
N ARG A 79 15.94 12.61 11.46
CA ARG A 79 14.98 11.66 12.04
C ARG A 79 14.52 10.60 11.04
N SER A 80 14.44 10.94 9.75
CA SER A 80 13.99 10.02 8.71
C SER A 80 15.11 9.12 8.17
N LYS A 81 16.37 9.36 8.56
CA LYS A 81 17.54 8.57 8.10
C LYS A 81 17.43 7.08 8.39
N TYR A 82 16.84 6.72 9.52
CA TYR A 82 16.62 5.31 9.91
C TYR A 82 15.56 4.59 9.06
N TYR A 83 14.64 5.36 8.48
CA TYR A 83 13.58 4.84 7.60
C TYR A 83 14.02 4.82 6.15
N ALA A 84 14.98 5.69 5.80
CA ALA A 84 15.46 5.89 4.45
C ALA A 84 15.88 4.57 3.77
N ILE A 85 16.62 3.71 4.46
CA ILE A 85 17.10 2.45 3.88
C ILE A 85 15.96 1.51 3.52
N LYS A 86 14.91 1.45 4.35
CA LYS A 86 13.75 0.59 4.08
C LYS A 86 12.83 1.19 3.02
N THR A 87 12.65 2.50 3.05
CA THR A 87 11.80 3.22 2.13
C THR A 87 12.40 3.35 0.73
N VAL A 88 13.71 3.44 0.59
CA VAL A 88 14.38 3.54 -0.72
C VAL A 88 14.05 2.31 -1.59
N ARG A 89 14.20 1.09 -1.05
CA ARG A 89 13.97 -0.13 -1.83
C ARG A 89 12.54 -0.26 -2.35
N PHE A 90 11.53 -0.07 -1.51
CA PHE A 90 10.15 -0.23 -1.96
C PHE A 90 9.72 0.92 -2.88
N ARG A 91 10.30 2.10 -2.73
CA ARG A 91 10.05 3.26 -3.58
C ARG A 91 10.56 3.06 -4.99
N GLU A 92 11.78 2.56 -5.14
CA GLU A 92 12.34 2.20 -6.45
C GLU A 92 11.46 1.16 -7.16
N GLU A 93 10.98 0.17 -6.42
CA GLU A 93 10.06 -0.85 -6.96
C GLU A 93 8.67 -0.27 -7.29
N ILE A 94 8.14 0.63 -6.48
CA ILE A 94 6.88 1.34 -6.77
C ILE A 94 6.99 2.10 -8.09
N GLN A 95 8.07 2.89 -8.26
CA GLN A 95 8.29 3.66 -9.48
C GLN A 95 8.50 2.75 -10.70
N LYS A 96 9.34 1.74 -10.57
CA LYS A 96 9.63 0.77 -11.63
C LYS A 96 8.39 0.02 -12.12
N ARG A 97 7.46 -0.28 -11.22
CA ARG A 97 6.22 -1.02 -11.50
C ARG A 97 5.04 -0.12 -11.82
N GLY A 98 5.21 1.20 -11.78
CA GLY A 98 4.13 2.16 -12.04
C GLY A 98 3.00 2.11 -11.00
N VAL A 99 3.28 1.65 -9.77
CA VAL A 99 2.31 1.62 -8.68
C VAL A 99 2.03 3.04 -8.21
N LYS A 100 0.76 3.42 -8.15
CA LYS A 100 0.35 4.75 -7.68
C LYS A 100 0.04 4.71 -6.19
N LEU A 101 0.64 5.64 -5.45
CA LEU A 101 0.24 5.91 -4.07
C LEU A 101 -0.87 6.97 -4.10
N ILE A 102 -1.99 6.69 -3.47
CA ILE A 102 -3.16 7.57 -3.47
C ILE A 102 -3.53 7.88 -2.03
N LYS A 103 -3.62 9.17 -1.71
CA LYS A 103 -4.20 9.59 -0.44
C LYS A 103 -5.67 9.21 -0.40
N PHE A 104 -6.06 8.56 0.67
CA PHE A 104 -7.44 8.13 0.88
C PHE A 104 -7.99 8.74 2.17
N ASP A 105 -9.30 8.95 2.21
CA ASP A 105 -9.96 9.39 3.45
C ASP A 105 -10.04 8.20 4.41
N SER A 106 -9.75 8.45 5.70
CA SER A 106 -9.82 7.40 6.74
C SER A 106 -11.22 6.76 6.83
N MET A 107 -12.27 7.48 6.47
CA MET A 107 -13.64 6.93 6.45
C MET A 107 -13.89 5.94 5.32
N GLU A 108 -13.08 5.97 4.30
CA GLU A 108 -13.17 5.11 3.12
C GLU A 108 -12.10 4.02 3.09
N GLN A 109 -11.22 3.97 4.12
CA GLN A 109 -10.12 3.01 4.20
C GLN A 109 -10.65 1.58 4.43
N LEU A 110 -10.61 0.77 3.39
CA LEU A 110 -11.11 -0.62 3.43
C LEU A 110 -10.37 -1.49 4.46
N GLY A 111 -9.09 -1.21 4.68
CA GLY A 111 -8.27 -1.92 5.65
C GLY A 111 -8.76 -1.79 7.09
N ASP A 112 -9.46 -0.71 7.42
CA ASP A 112 -9.96 -0.44 8.76
C ASP A 112 -11.01 -1.45 9.23
N ILE A 113 -11.72 -2.09 8.30
CA ILE A 113 -12.72 -3.12 8.64
C ILE A 113 -12.12 -4.31 9.40
N PHE A 114 -10.81 -4.55 9.23
CA PHE A 114 -10.09 -5.66 9.87
C PHE A 114 -9.32 -5.28 11.12
N THR A 115 -9.16 -3.97 11.38
CA THR A 115 -8.23 -3.48 12.39
C THR A 115 -8.87 -2.57 13.42
N LYS A 116 -10.07 -2.03 13.15
CA LYS A 116 -10.74 -1.05 14.00
C LYS A 116 -12.18 -1.47 14.32
N GLY A 117 -12.65 -1.15 15.54
CA GLY A 117 -14.06 -1.23 15.89
C GLY A 117 -14.85 -0.11 15.21
N LEU A 118 -15.47 -0.38 14.08
CA LEU A 118 -16.17 0.61 13.29
C LEU A 118 -17.63 0.78 13.71
N PRO A 119 -18.19 2.01 13.65
CA PRO A 119 -19.63 2.22 13.74
C PRO A 119 -20.37 1.41 12.66
N ARG A 120 -21.59 0.92 13.00
CA ARG A 120 -22.38 0.05 12.12
C ARG A 120 -22.53 0.58 10.68
N ALA A 121 -22.80 1.87 10.54
CA ALA A 121 -22.99 2.50 9.22
C ALA A 121 -21.70 2.43 8.36
N VAL A 122 -20.55 2.77 8.95
CA VAL A 122 -19.24 2.72 8.28
C VAL A 122 -18.89 1.28 7.93
N PHE A 123 -19.07 0.34 8.87
CA PHE A 123 -18.85 -1.08 8.61
C PHE A 123 -19.67 -1.58 7.43
N GLN A 124 -20.99 -1.27 7.40
CA GLN A 124 -21.86 -1.68 6.30
C GLN A 124 -21.44 -1.09 4.95
N TYR A 125 -21.03 0.18 4.95
CA TYR A 125 -20.52 0.86 3.75
C TYR A 125 -19.25 0.18 3.23
N LEU A 126 -18.22 0.04 4.07
CA LEU A 126 -16.95 -0.57 3.68
C LEU A 126 -17.11 -2.05 3.27
N ARG A 127 -17.99 -2.79 3.98
CA ARG A 127 -18.35 -4.15 3.59
C ARG A 127 -18.92 -4.19 2.17
N LYS A 128 -19.85 -3.30 1.87
CA LYS A 128 -20.47 -3.21 0.54
C LYS A 128 -19.42 -2.88 -0.54
N CYS A 129 -18.51 -1.94 -0.26
CA CYS A 129 -17.41 -1.62 -1.18
C CYS A 129 -16.52 -2.84 -1.45
N MET A 130 -16.30 -3.67 -0.43
CA MET A 130 -15.40 -4.83 -0.51
C MET A 130 -16.04 -6.06 -1.13
N MET A 131 -17.31 -6.32 -0.81
CA MET A 131 -18.04 -7.55 -1.15
C MET A 131 -19.04 -7.35 -2.30
N GLY A 132 -19.39 -6.12 -2.64
CA GLY A 132 -20.39 -5.79 -3.66
C GLY A 132 -21.86 -5.89 -3.17
N TRP A 133 -22.10 -6.21 -1.90
CA TRP A 133 -23.44 -6.40 -1.31
C TRP A 133 -23.49 -6.13 0.19
#